data_6f8269f8cf53be5f47721045d8c3d4ae
#
_entry.id   6f8269f8cf53be5f47721045d8c3d4ae
#
_cell.length_a   1.000
_cell.length_b   1.000
_cell.length_c   1.000
_cell.angle_alpha   90.00
_cell.angle_beta   90.00
_cell.angle_gamma   90.00
#
_symmetry.space_group_name_H-M   'P 1'
#
loop_
_entity.id
_entity.type
_entity.pdbx_description
1 polymer ?
#
loop_
_entity_poly.entity_id
_entity_poly.type
_entity_poly.pdbx_seq_one_letter_code
_entity_poly.pdbx_strand_id
1 'polypeptide(L)'
;MSYLLLLSLFLYQTPNCGCEDKPQITVLAVVNGVKITKQQLSVDTRSQVNLIQETVIAARSQALNQLIARMLLETEAKRRGVTPEKLIELEVKAKLVEPSEKEARAYYEENKTRGAPDFKQAKNQVIAQMMKEQQNLREREFANALRVGAQVQVSDEFVTPPGSEEDLSRVFATVNGVNITSRDIEEALLPLIGKVQQQVYELRKKDLDLKINDLLLEQEAKRVGTTPKALIDQNVRMRVPIITDEQARTFHNEHKKSLPGDFSELKFQIVQFLMEQEQQKLSLEYAEQLRRASAVQIYLMPPQQPPDLRQLCCNPVD
;
A
#
# COMPACT_ATOMS: atom_id res chain seq x y z
N MET A 1 -27.11 21.05 -63.80
CA MET A 1 -25.81 20.84 -63.23
C MET A 1 -25.94 21.20 -61.76
N SER A 2 -26.20 20.16 -60.91
CA SER A 2 -26.33 20.33 -59.45
C SER A 2 -25.02 19.90 -58.77
N TYR A 3 -24.38 20.82 -58.10
CA TYR A 3 -23.22 20.55 -57.24
C TYR A 3 -23.74 20.08 -55.87
N LEU A 4 -23.56 18.80 -55.56
CA LEU A 4 -23.68 18.26 -54.21
C LEU A 4 -22.42 18.62 -53.43
N LEU A 5 -22.57 19.52 -52.45
CA LEU A 5 -21.56 19.78 -51.42
C LEU A 5 -21.61 18.61 -50.38
N LEU A 6 -20.62 17.73 -50.44
CA LEU A 6 -20.35 16.75 -49.39
C LEU A 6 -19.71 17.48 -48.20
N LEU A 7 -20.54 17.75 -47.16
CA LEU A 7 -20.07 18.14 -45.85
C LEU A 7 -19.46 16.89 -45.20
N SER A 8 -18.11 16.79 -45.19
CA SER A 8 -17.38 15.83 -44.37
C SER A 8 -17.50 16.27 -42.90
N LEU A 9 -18.37 15.62 -42.13
CA LEU A 9 -18.35 15.67 -40.69
C LEU A 9 -17.06 15.02 -40.22
N PHE A 10 -16.06 15.81 -39.88
CA PHE A 10 -14.96 15.36 -39.00
C PHE A 10 -15.57 15.13 -37.61
N LEU A 11 -15.87 13.88 -37.31
CA LEU A 11 -16.05 13.41 -35.94
C LEU A 11 -14.71 13.62 -35.23
N TYR A 12 -14.63 14.68 -34.46
CA TYR A 12 -13.58 14.80 -33.41
C TYR A 12 -13.81 13.63 -32.48
N GLN A 13 -13.02 12.58 -32.66
CA GLN A 13 -12.85 11.55 -31.63
C GLN A 13 -12.11 12.23 -30.48
N THR A 14 -12.82 12.54 -29.40
CA THR A 14 -12.22 12.90 -28.12
C THR A 14 -11.29 11.76 -27.73
N PRO A 15 -10.03 12.03 -27.32
CA PRO A 15 -9.16 10.97 -26.86
C PRO A 15 -9.74 10.42 -25.57
N ASN A 16 -10.46 9.32 -25.68
CA ASN A 16 -10.88 8.54 -24.53
C ASN A 16 -9.63 8.10 -23.77
N CYS A 17 -9.67 8.12 -22.46
CA CYS A 17 -8.57 7.68 -21.55
C CYS A 17 -8.17 6.20 -21.79
N GLY A 18 -8.73 5.55 -22.80
CA GLY A 18 -8.41 4.19 -23.24
C GLY A 18 -8.87 3.10 -22.27
N CYS A 19 -9.69 3.44 -21.29
CA CYS A 19 -10.19 2.51 -20.30
C CYS A 19 -11.47 1.81 -20.71
N GLU A 20 -12.27 2.43 -21.58
CA GLU A 20 -13.51 1.79 -22.09
C GLU A 20 -13.24 0.58 -22.96
N ASP A 21 -12.07 0.50 -23.61
CA ASP A 21 -11.69 -0.61 -24.48
C ASP A 21 -10.84 -1.70 -23.81
N LYS A 22 -10.38 -1.51 -22.57
CA LYS A 22 -9.72 -2.58 -21.83
C LYS A 22 -10.76 -3.34 -21.01
N PRO A 23 -11.08 -4.58 -21.38
CA PRO A 23 -11.93 -5.41 -20.53
C PRO A 23 -11.29 -5.42 -19.15
N GLN A 24 -12.02 -4.97 -18.13
CA GLN A 24 -11.55 -5.12 -16.76
C GLN A 24 -11.14 -6.57 -16.59
N ILE A 25 -9.85 -6.82 -16.34
CA ILE A 25 -9.34 -8.17 -16.17
C ILE A 25 -9.94 -8.71 -14.87
N THR A 26 -11.16 -9.23 -14.98
CA THR A 26 -11.83 -9.91 -13.87
C THR A 26 -11.25 -11.31 -13.67
N VAL A 27 -10.68 -11.91 -14.73
CA VAL A 27 -10.01 -13.19 -14.70
C VAL A 27 -8.54 -13.01 -14.37
N LEU A 28 -8.12 -13.53 -13.22
CA LEU A 28 -6.74 -13.44 -12.74
C LEU A 28 -5.88 -14.61 -13.22
N ALA A 29 -6.46 -15.79 -13.41
CA ALA A 29 -5.80 -16.95 -13.96
C ALA A 29 -6.79 -17.91 -14.62
N VAL A 30 -6.25 -18.81 -15.46
CA VAL A 30 -6.96 -19.98 -16.00
C VAL A 30 -6.13 -21.21 -15.71
N VAL A 31 -6.75 -22.22 -15.08
CA VAL A 31 -6.13 -23.49 -14.68
C VAL A 31 -6.89 -24.64 -15.32
N ASN A 32 -6.27 -25.35 -16.27
CA ASN A 32 -6.93 -26.44 -17.02
C ASN A 32 -8.31 -26.03 -17.55
N GLY A 33 -8.45 -24.80 -18.09
CA GLY A 33 -9.70 -24.25 -18.61
C GLY A 33 -10.65 -23.63 -17.57
N VAL A 34 -10.40 -23.78 -16.27
CA VAL A 34 -11.20 -23.18 -15.19
C VAL A 34 -10.67 -21.79 -14.89
N LYS A 35 -11.55 -20.78 -14.94
CA LYS A 35 -11.20 -19.38 -14.68
C LYS A 35 -11.20 -19.11 -13.18
N ILE A 36 -10.19 -18.38 -12.69
CA ILE A 36 -10.15 -17.79 -11.35
C ILE A 36 -10.29 -16.29 -11.51
N THR A 37 -11.30 -15.70 -10.86
CA THR A 37 -11.65 -14.28 -10.97
C THR A 37 -11.32 -13.51 -9.68
N LYS A 38 -11.32 -12.16 -9.74
CA LYS A 38 -11.17 -11.29 -8.56
C LYS A 38 -12.19 -11.63 -7.45
N GLN A 39 -13.44 -11.97 -7.83
CA GLN A 39 -14.52 -12.29 -6.89
C GLN A 39 -14.30 -13.62 -6.15
N GLN A 40 -13.51 -14.52 -6.71
CA GLN A 40 -13.19 -15.82 -6.10
C GLN A 40 -12.01 -15.77 -5.14
N LEU A 41 -11.31 -14.63 -5.07
CA LEU A 41 -10.33 -14.41 -4.01
C LEU A 41 -11.01 -14.42 -2.64
N SER A 42 -10.23 -14.71 -1.60
CA SER A 42 -10.73 -14.78 -0.23
C SER A 42 -11.41 -13.48 0.22
N VAL A 43 -12.35 -13.59 1.13
CA VAL A 43 -13.04 -12.42 1.71
C VAL A 43 -12.03 -11.49 2.38
N ASP A 44 -11.02 -12.06 3.04
CA ASP A 44 -9.97 -11.29 3.71
C ASP A 44 -9.17 -10.45 2.71
N THR A 45 -8.68 -11.05 1.61
CA THR A 45 -7.96 -10.32 0.55
C THR A 45 -8.81 -9.21 -0.04
N ARG A 46 -10.09 -9.47 -0.34
CA ARG A 46 -10.99 -8.46 -0.90
C ARG A 46 -11.23 -7.31 0.08
N SER A 47 -11.40 -7.61 1.37
CA SER A 47 -11.58 -6.61 2.43
C SER A 47 -10.33 -5.74 2.61
N GLN A 48 -9.13 -6.35 2.60
CA GLN A 48 -7.87 -5.61 2.70
C GLN A 48 -7.66 -4.70 1.49
N VAL A 49 -7.97 -5.16 0.27
CA VAL A 49 -7.89 -4.35 -0.95
C VAL A 49 -8.84 -3.14 -0.85
N ASN A 50 -10.09 -3.33 -0.39
CA ASN A 50 -11.04 -2.24 -0.23
C ASN A 50 -10.56 -1.18 0.79
N LEU A 51 -10.01 -1.61 1.93
CA LEU A 51 -9.43 -0.70 2.93
C LEU A 51 -8.26 0.13 2.36
N ILE A 52 -7.43 -0.50 1.54
CA ILE A 52 -6.34 0.19 0.86
C ILE A 52 -6.89 1.24 -0.12
N GLN A 53 -7.95 0.91 -0.87
CA GLN A 53 -8.61 1.85 -1.79
C GLN A 53 -9.20 3.06 -1.04
N GLU A 54 -9.86 2.84 0.08
CA GLU A 54 -10.38 3.92 0.94
C GLU A 54 -9.26 4.85 1.43
N THR A 55 -8.08 4.31 1.71
CA THR A 55 -6.91 5.10 2.10
C THR A 55 -6.48 6.08 1.00
N VAL A 56 -6.53 5.66 -0.27
CA VAL A 56 -6.21 6.54 -1.42
C VAL A 56 -7.27 7.65 -1.57
N ILE A 57 -8.54 7.32 -1.37
CA ILE A 57 -9.62 8.33 -1.41
C ILE A 57 -9.40 9.39 -0.32
N ALA A 58 -9.11 8.97 0.91
CA ALA A 58 -8.81 9.89 2.01
C ALA A 58 -7.56 10.75 1.75
N ALA A 59 -6.55 10.17 1.10
CA ALA A 59 -5.30 10.86 0.76
C ALA A 59 -5.51 12.03 -0.24
N ARG A 60 -6.55 12.00 -1.08
CA ARG A 60 -6.85 13.11 -2.01
C ARG A 60 -7.19 14.41 -1.29
N SER A 61 -8.03 14.33 -0.27
CA SER A 61 -8.36 15.51 0.55
C SER A 61 -7.13 16.08 1.25
N GLN A 62 -6.25 15.19 1.72
CA GLN A 62 -4.99 15.60 2.33
C GLN A 62 -4.04 16.23 1.30
N ALA A 63 -3.91 15.64 0.11
CA ALA A 63 -3.06 16.17 -0.96
C ALA A 63 -3.55 17.56 -1.41
N LEU A 64 -4.86 17.76 -1.59
CA LEU A 64 -5.42 19.07 -1.89
C LEU A 64 -5.07 20.12 -0.84
N ASN A 65 -5.24 19.78 0.45
CA ASN A 65 -4.90 20.70 1.54
C ASN A 65 -3.39 21.02 1.58
N GLN A 66 -2.53 20.03 1.30
CA GLN A 66 -1.08 20.24 1.20
C GLN A 66 -0.70 21.12 0.02
N LEU A 67 -1.33 20.96 -1.14
CA LEU A 67 -1.12 21.80 -2.32
C LEU A 67 -1.53 23.25 -2.04
N ILE A 68 -2.71 23.46 -1.44
CA ILE A 68 -3.17 24.79 -1.03
C ILE A 68 -2.14 25.43 -0.06
N ALA A 69 -1.73 24.70 0.98
CA ALA A 69 -0.77 25.21 1.98
C ALA A 69 0.58 25.56 1.34
N ARG A 70 1.07 24.73 0.42
CA ARG A 70 2.32 24.97 -0.34
C ARG A 70 2.21 26.23 -1.18
N MET A 71 1.13 26.42 -1.95
CA MET A 71 0.93 27.61 -2.78
C MET A 71 0.86 28.89 -1.93
N LEU A 72 0.18 28.83 -0.78
CA LEU A 72 0.10 29.97 0.15
C LEU A 72 1.48 30.31 0.72
N LEU A 73 2.25 29.29 1.12
CA LEU A 73 3.61 29.45 1.63
C LEU A 73 4.54 30.06 0.59
N GLU A 74 4.52 29.54 -0.65
CA GLU A 74 5.34 30.06 -1.76
C GLU A 74 4.97 31.51 -2.10
N THR A 75 3.67 31.84 -2.13
CA THR A 75 3.18 33.20 -2.37
C THR A 75 3.68 34.16 -1.30
N GLU A 76 3.57 33.78 -0.02
CA GLU A 76 4.02 34.62 1.10
C GLU A 76 5.55 34.75 1.13
N ALA A 77 6.28 33.67 0.86
CA ALA A 77 7.73 33.69 0.76
C ALA A 77 8.20 34.66 -0.34
N LYS A 78 7.56 34.59 -1.52
CA LYS A 78 7.82 35.52 -2.63
C LYS A 78 7.50 36.97 -2.24
N ARG A 79 6.38 37.24 -1.54
CA ARG A 79 5.99 38.55 -1.06
C ARG A 79 7.02 39.13 -0.08
N ARG A 80 7.63 38.30 0.76
CA ARG A 80 8.67 38.71 1.73
C ARG A 80 10.10 38.69 1.18
N GLY A 81 10.31 38.23 -0.07
CA GLY A 81 11.64 38.15 -0.67
C GLY A 81 12.54 37.08 -0.05
N VAL A 82 11.96 35.99 0.48
CA VAL A 82 12.66 34.85 1.10
C VAL A 82 12.28 33.55 0.41
N THR A 83 13.00 32.47 0.73
CA THR A 83 12.58 31.12 0.29
C THR A 83 11.50 30.54 1.23
N PRO A 84 10.67 29.57 0.78
CA PRO A 84 9.70 28.89 1.63
C PRO A 84 10.34 28.28 2.89
N GLU A 85 11.53 27.66 2.76
CA GLU A 85 12.27 27.07 3.87
C GLU A 85 12.67 28.13 4.91
N LYS A 86 13.15 29.30 4.42
CA LYS A 86 13.51 30.43 5.31
C LYS A 86 12.30 30.99 6.02
N LEU A 87 11.15 31.03 5.34
CA LEU A 87 9.91 31.47 5.94
C LEU A 87 9.45 30.53 7.06
N ILE A 88 9.52 29.20 6.86
CA ILE A 88 9.26 28.19 7.91
C ILE A 88 10.24 28.33 9.07
N GLU A 89 11.53 28.57 8.78
CA GLU A 89 12.52 28.79 9.83
C GLU A 89 12.14 29.97 10.72
N LEU A 90 11.75 31.12 10.14
CA LEU A 90 11.41 32.32 10.85
C LEU A 90 10.08 32.24 11.61
N GLU A 91 9.05 31.69 10.98
CA GLU A 91 7.68 31.70 11.52
C GLU A 91 7.35 30.52 12.42
N VAL A 92 8.07 29.40 12.24
CA VAL A 92 7.84 28.16 12.99
C VAL A 92 9.04 27.86 13.89
N LYS A 93 10.20 27.50 13.30
CA LYS A 93 11.33 26.93 14.05
C LYS A 93 11.94 27.94 15.05
N ALA A 94 12.11 29.18 14.65
CA ALA A 94 12.67 30.23 15.54
C ALA A 94 11.75 30.58 16.71
N LYS A 95 10.49 30.18 16.68
CA LYS A 95 9.49 30.41 17.73
C LYS A 95 9.27 29.20 18.64
N LEU A 96 10.00 28.11 18.41
CA LEU A 96 9.94 26.93 19.29
C LEU A 96 10.69 27.24 20.60
N VAL A 97 10.12 26.76 21.70
CA VAL A 97 10.72 26.90 23.03
C VAL A 97 11.03 25.51 23.56
N GLU A 98 12.26 25.29 23.98
CA GLU A 98 12.63 24.01 24.56
C GLU A 98 11.85 23.76 25.87
N PRO A 99 11.16 22.63 26.03
CA PRO A 99 10.43 22.33 27.25
C PRO A 99 11.36 22.23 28.46
N SER A 100 10.93 22.77 29.59
CA SER A 100 11.64 22.62 30.86
C SER A 100 11.59 21.17 31.34
N GLU A 101 12.51 20.76 32.18
CA GLU A 101 12.51 19.41 32.76
C GLU A 101 11.23 19.09 33.54
N LYS A 102 10.62 20.11 34.17
CA LYS A 102 9.35 19.97 34.88
C LYS A 102 8.21 19.62 33.91
N GLU A 103 8.13 20.32 32.78
CA GLU A 103 7.12 20.06 31.73
C GLU A 103 7.35 18.70 31.07
N ALA A 104 8.60 18.37 30.75
CA ALA A 104 8.93 17.08 30.19
C ALA A 104 8.59 15.90 31.13
N ARG A 105 8.78 16.08 32.44
CA ARG A 105 8.40 15.09 33.43
C ARG A 105 6.89 14.93 33.56
N ALA A 106 6.14 16.05 33.57
CA ALA A 106 4.69 16.01 33.60
C ALA A 106 4.13 15.31 32.34
N TYR A 107 4.61 15.66 31.15
CA TYR A 107 4.24 15.02 29.89
C TYR A 107 4.53 13.51 29.92
N TYR A 108 5.72 13.10 30.42
CA TYR A 108 6.07 11.69 30.55
C TYR A 108 5.09 10.94 31.47
N GLU A 109 4.77 11.49 32.65
CA GLU A 109 3.87 10.86 33.61
C GLU A 109 2.46 10.66 33.02
N GLU A 110 1.97 11.63 32.23
CA GLU A 110 0.66 11.56 31.57
C GLU A 110 0.62 10.56 30.40
N ASN A 111 1.74 10.35 29.69
CA ASN A 111 1.78 9.57 28.45
C ASN A 111 2.52 8.23 28.57
N LYS A 112 3.15 7.91 29.71
CA LYS A 112 3.89 6.66 29.88
C LYS A 112 2.96 5.43 29.84
N THR A 113 3.40 4.39 29.13
CA THR A 113 2.73 3.10 29.08
C THR A 113 3.30 2.15 30.16
N ARG A 114 2.57 1.06 30.44
CA ARG A 114 3.03 0.03 31.40
C ARG A 114 4.32 -0.62 30.87
N GLY A 115 5.40 -0.55 31.68
CA GLY A 115 6.71 -1.06 31.30
C GLY A 115 7.61 -0.04 30.60
N ALA A 116 7.21 1.25 30.53
CA ALA A 116 8.08 2.29 30.02
C ALA A 116 9.36 2.44 30.85
N PRO A 117 10.52 2.80 30.22
CA PRO A 117 11.76 3.05 30.93
C PRO A 117 11.64 4.26 31.87
N ASP A 118 12.48 4.38 32.87
CA ASP A 118 12.48 5.52 33.76
C ASP A 118 12.63 6.86 33.00
N PHE A 119 12.01 7.92 33.54
CA PHE A 119 12.08 9.26 32.94
C PHE A 119 13.51 9.71 32.61
N LYS A 120 14.49 9.38 33.47
CA LYS A 120 15.90 9.73 33.22
C LYS A 120 16.43 9.15 31.92
N GLN A 121 15.99 7.95 31.54
CA GLN A 121 16.36 7.28 30.29
C GLN A 121 15.53 7.82 29.10
N ALA A 122 14.26 8.14 29.33
CA ALA A 122 13.34 8.61 28.31
C ALA A 122 13.42 10.14 28.07
N LYS A 123 14.05 10.93 28.92
CA LYS A 123 14.03 12.41 28.94
C LYS A 123 14.25 13.02 27.57
N ASN A 124 15.32 12.63 26.86
CA ASN A 124 15.66 13.22 25.56
C ASN A 124 14.62 12.89 24.51
N GLN A 125 14.06 11.69 24.55
CA GLN A 125 12.99 11.27 23.64
C GLN A 125 11.69 12.01 23.92
N VAL A 126 11.36 12.22 25.19
CA VAL A 126 10.19 12.99 25.61
C VAL A 126 10.30 14.45 25.14
N ILE A 127 11.46 15.11 25.38
CA ILE A 127 11.70 16.48 24.92
C ILE A 127 11.59 16.56 23.39
N ALA A 128 12.20 15.63 22.66
CA ALA A 128 12.11 15.59 21.20
C ALA A 128 10.66 15.41 20.70
N GLN A 129 9.86 14.59 21.39
CA GLN A 129 8.44 14.42 21.07
C GLN A 129 7.64 15.71 21.33
N MET A 130 7.83 16.35 22.48
CA MET A 130 7.18 17.61 22.81
C MET A 130 7.54 18.73 21.81
N MET A 131 8.83 18.82 21.44
CA MET A 131 9.30 19.78 20.43
C MET A 131 8.63 19.54 19.07
N LYS A 132 8.50 18.28 18.68
CA LYS A 132 7.81 17.90 17.42
C LYS A 132 6.32 18.28 17.46
N GLU A 133 5.65 18.06 18.57
CA GLU A 133 4.24 18.43 18.75
C GLU A 133 4.06 19.96 18.71
N GLN A 134 4.95 20.71 19.38
CA GLN A 134 4.97 22.15 19.34
C GLN A 134 5.22 22.69 17.92
N GLN A 135 6.15 22.06 17.17
CA GLN A 135 6.39 22.41 15.78
C GLN A 135 5.14 22.16 14.91
N ASN A 136 4.53 20.99 15.03
CA ASN A 136 3.32 20.66 14.28
C ASN A 136 2.17 21.64 14.57
N LEU A 137 2.02 22.06 15.83
CA LEU A 137 1.02 23.05 16.20
C LEU A 137 1.30 24.40 15.54
N ARG A 138 2.55 24.87 15.63
CA ARG A 138 2.98 26.14 15.00
C ARG A 138 2.83 26.13 13.48
N GLU A 139 3.16 25.02 12.83
CA GLU A 139 2.96 24.86 11.38
C GLU A 139 1.47 25.00 11.01
N ARG A 140 0.58 24.37 11.78
CA ARG A 140 -0.89 24.49 11.57
C ARG A 140 -1.38 25.91 11.80
N GLU A 141 -0.96 26.56 12.89
CA GLU A 141 -1.31 27.96 13.19
C GLU A 141 -0.86 28.89 12.06
N PHE A 142 0.37 28.73 11.59
CA PHE A 142 0.92 29.53 10.50
C PHE A 142 0.19 29.27 9.18
N ALA A 143 -0.06 28.00 8.82
CA ALA A 143 -0.83 27.65 7.64
C ALA A 143 -2.26 28.24 7.68
N ASN A 144 -2.93 28.21 8.83
CA ASN A 144 -4.25 28.81 9.02
C ASN A 144 -4.18 30.34 8.88
N ALA A 145 -3.16 30.99 9.42
CA ALA A 145 -2.98 32.43 9.27
C ALA A 145 -2.78 32.85 7.81
N LEU A 146 -2.00 32.06 7.04
CA LEU A 146 -1.86 32.27 5.60
C LEU A 146 -3.19 32.11 4.85
N ARG A 147 -4.00 31.12 5.25
CA ARG A 147 -5.29 30.84 4.62
C ARG A 147 -6.32 31.93 4.84
N VAL A 148 -6.36 32.52 6.06
CA VAL A 148 -7.27 33.62 6.40
C VAL A 148 -6.99 34.87 5.56
N GLY A 149 -5.73 35.13 5.22
CA GLY A 149 -5.31 36.27 4.40
C GLY A 149 -5.42 36.06 2.89
N ALA A 150 -5.90 34.91 2.43
CA ALA A 150 -5.91 34.52 1.02
C ALA A 150 -7.31 34.25 0.49
N GLN A 151 -7.49 34.42 -0.84
CA GLN A 151 -8.70 34.00 -1.53
C GLN A 151 -8.56 32.51 -1.89
N VAL A 152 -9.20 31.63 -1.09
CA VAL A 152 -9.22 30.17 -1.33
C VAL A 152 -10.65 29.72 -1.55
N GLN A 153 -10.92 29.18 -2.72
CA GLN A 153 -12.17 28.54 -3.08
C GLN A 153 -11.91 27.06 -3.34
N VAL A 154 -12.68 26.16 -2.72
CA VAL A 154 -12.54 24.70 -2.85
C VAL A 154 -13.85 24.16 -3.39
N SER A 155 -13.79 23.30 -4.41
CA SER A 155 -14.94 22.56 -4.96
C SER A 155 -15.33 21.42 -4.01
N ASP A 156 -16.63 21.13 -3.94
CA ASP A 156 -17.16 20.02 -3.13
C ASP A 156 -16.94 18.64 -3.77
N GLU A 157 -16.47 18.60 -5.04
CA GLU A 157 -16.33 17.36 -5.82
C GLU A 157 -14.94 16.69 -5.72
N PHE A 158 -14.10 17.07 -4.79
CA PHE A 158 -12.68 16.69 -4.76
C PHE A 158 -12.38 15.23 -4.41
N VAL A 159 -13.37 14.47 -3.95
CA VAL A 159 -13.14 13.07 -3.48
C VAL A 159 -13.11 12.07 -4.65
N THR A 160 -13.77 12.39 -5.75
CA THR A 160 -13.90 11.47 -6.89
C THR A 160 -12.62 11.41 -7.71
N PRO A 161 -12.05 10.20 -7.95
CA PRO A 161 -10.92 10.05 -8.87
C PRO A 161 -11.31 10.45 -10.30
N PRO A 162 -10.34 10.85 -11.15
CA PRO A 162 -10.63 11.13 -12.54
C PRO A 162 -11.08 9.85 -13.25
N GLY A 163 -12.21 9.92 -13.96
CA GLY A 163 -12.72 8.83 -14.80
C GLY A 163 -12.22 8.91 -16.24
N SER A 164 -11.70 10.08 -16.66
CA SER A 164 -11.22 10.35 -18.01
C SER A 164 -10.01 11.29 -17.98
N GLU A 165 -9.31 11.43 -19.11
CA GLU A 165 -8.21 12.41 -19.25
C GLU A 165 -8.71 13.85 -19.15
N GLU A 166 -9.95 14.11 -19.58
CA GLU A 166 -10.61 15.42 -19.46
C GLU A 166 -10.80 15.79 -17.98
N ASP A 167 -11.12 14.82 -17.14
CA ASP A 167 -11.27 15.02 -15.70
C ASP A 167 -9.98 15.49 -15.01
N LEU A 168 -8.81 15.25 -15.60
CA LEU A 168 -7.54 15.76 -15.09
C LEU A 168 -7.45 17.30 -15.15
N SER A 169 -8.22 17.93 -15.99
CA SER A 169 -8.30 19.40 -16.08
C SER A 169 -9.32 20.02 -15.12
N ARG A 170 -10.15 19.22 -14.45
CA ARG A 170 -11.15 19.68 -13.48
C ARG A 170 -10.49 20.43 -12.33
N VAL A 171 -11.00 21.62 -12.02
CA VAL A 171 -10.48 22.48 -10.96
C VAL A 171 -11.08 22.06 -9.62
N PHE A 172 -10.25 21.72 -8.67
CA PHE A 172 -10.65 21.36 -7.29
C PHE A 172 -10.53 22.53 -6.31
N ALA A 173 -9.59 23.42 -6.55
CA ALA A 173 -9.49 24.65 -5.76
C ALA A 173 -8.88 25.77 -6.59
N THR A 174 -9.17 27.01 -6.17
CA THR A 174 -8.51 28.22 -6.68
C THR A 174 -7.91 28.96 -5.52
N VAL A 175 -6.60 29.28 -5.59
CA VAL A 175 -5.83 29.97 -4.56
C VAL A 175 -5.29 31.26 -5.15
N ASN A 176 -5.78 32.42 -4.70
CA ASN A 176 -5.38 33.74 -5.23
C ASN A 176 -5.45 33.82 -6.77
N GLY A 177 -6.49 33.21 -7.38
CA GLY A 177 -6.69 33.17 -8.81
C GLY A 177 -5.91 32.08 -9.56
N VAL A 178 -5.10 31.27 -8.90
CA VAL A 178 -4.38 30.13 -9.50
C VAL A 178 -5.13 28.82 -9.19
N ASN A 179 -5.40 28.04 -10.22
CA ASN A 179 -6.14 26.80 -10.09
C ASN A 179 -5.25 25.64 -9.63
N ILE A 180 -5.82 24.79 -8.77
CA ILE A 180 -5.34 23.44 -8.46
C ILE A 180 -6.27 22.46 -9.16
N THR A 181 -5.73 21.67 -10.05
CA THR A 181 -6.49 20.73 -10.87
C THR A 181 -6.44 19.32 -10.32
N SER A 182 -7.28 18.43 -10.88
CA SER A 182 -7.21 17.00 -10.63
C SER A 182 -5.81 16.43 -10.93
N ARG A 183 -5.18 16.90 -12.01
CA ARG A 183 -3.81 16.51 -12.38
C ARG A 183 -2.82 16.78 -11.25
N ASP A 184 -2.87 17.98 -10.65
CA ASP A 184 -1.93 18.36 -9.59
C ASP A 184 -2.08 17.44 -8.35
N ILE A 185 -3.31 17.03 -8.06
CA ILE A 185 -3.60 16.10 -6.96
C ILE A 185 -3.09 14.69 -7.29
N GLU A 186 -3.40 14.18 -8.49
CA GLU A 186 -2.95 12.85 -8.90
C GLU A 186 -1.41 12.78 -8.98
N GLU A 187 -0.75 13.82 -9.48
CA GLU A 187 0.73 13.91 -9.47
C GLU A 187 1.31 13.87 -8.05
N ALA A 188 0.68 14.59 -7.12
CA ALA A 188 1.10 14.56 -5.71
C ALA A 188 0.90 13.18 -5.06
N LEU A 189 -0.06 12.39 -5.54
CA LEU A 189 -0.37 11.05 -5.04
C LEU A 189 0.42 9.92 -5.70
N LEU A 190 1.12 10.16 -6.82
CA LEU A 190 1.85 9.12 -7.55
C LEU A 190 2.71 8.20 -6.67
N PRO A 191 3.50 8.70 -5.70
CA PRO A 191 4.30 7.82 -4.84
C PRO A 191 3.44 6.91 -3.94
N LEU A 192 2.31 7.42 -3.44
CA LEU A 192 1.37 6.64 -2.65
C LEU A 192 0.69 5.58 -3.50
N ILE A 193 0.21 5.97 -4.68
CA ILE A 193 -0.50 5.09 -5.62
C ILE A 193 0.41 3.94 -6.04
N GLY A 194 1.67 4.20 -6.40
CA GLY A 194 2.62 3.15 -6.76
C GLY A 194 2.83 2.14 -5.62
N LYS A 195 2.95 2.64 -4.39
CA LYS A 195 3.06 1.77 -3.20
C LYS A 195 1.79 0.93 -2.99
N VAL A 196 0.63 1.55 -3.12
CA VAL A 196 -0.68 0.90 -2.95
C VAL A 196 -0.92 -0.16 -4.02
N GLN A 197 -0.64 0.14 -5.29
CA GLN A 197 -0.74 -0.83 -6.39
C GLN A 197 0.14 -2.05 -6.13
N GLN A 198 1.37 -1.85 -5.66
CA GLN A 198 2.26 -2.95 -5.30
C GLN A 198 1.68 -3.79 -4.15
N GLN A 199 1.16 -3.17 -3.10
CA GLN A 199 0.53 -3.88 -1.98
C GLN A 199 -0.67 -4.72 -2.44
N VAL A 200 -1.55 -4.14 -3.26
CA VAL A 200 -2.73 -4.83 -3.80
C VAL A 200 -2.31 -6.01 -4.69
N TYR A 201 -1.28 -5.81 -5.54
CA TYR A 201 -0.73 -6.88 -6.35
C TYR A 201 -0.23 -8.04 -5.50
N GLU A 202 0.58 -7.77 -4.46
CA GLU A 202 1.13 -8.82 -3.59
C GLU A 202 0.03 -9.57 -2.82
N LEU A 203 -0.99 -8.86 -2.32
CA LEU A 203 -2.14 -9.50 -1.67
C LEU A 203 -2.88 -10.43 -2.62
N ARG A 204 -3.21 -9.94 -3.82
CA ARG A 204 -3.91 -10.71 -4.84
C ARG A 204 -3.08 -11.89 -5.33
N LYS A 205 -1.78 -11.68 -5.56
CA LYS A 205 -0.86 -12.73 -6.00
C LYS A 205 -0.79 -13.88 -5.01
N LYS A 206 -0.60 -13.55 -3.72
CA LYS A 206 -0.53 -14.56 -2.65
C LYS A 206 -1.80 -15.41 -2.58
N ASP A 207 -2.96 -14.78 -2.61
CA ASP A 207 -4.24 -15.49 -2.55
C ASP A 207 -4.53 -16.27 -3.85
N LEU A 208 -4.20 -15.69 -5.00
CA LEU A 208 -4.31 -16.37 -6.30
C LEU A 208 -3.44 -17.63 -6.34
N ASP A 209 -2.21 -17.58 -5.86
CA ASP A 209 -1.31 -18.73 -5.79
C ASP A 209 -1.90 -19.86 -4.93
N LEU A 210 -2.52 -19.51 -3.79
CA LEU A 210 -3.23 -20.49 -2.96
C LEU A 210 -4.42 -21.10 -3.72
N LYS A 211 -5.25 -20.28 -4.36
CA LYS A 211 -6.40 -20.74 -5.16
C LYS A 211 -6.00 -21.65 -6.32
N ILE A 212 -4.91 -21.33 -7.01
CA ILE A 212 -4.37 -22.18 -8.07
C ILE A 212 -3.97 -23.56 -7.49
N ASN A 213 -3.23 -23.57 -6.38
CA ASN A 213 -2.77 -24.81 -5.75
C ASN A 213 -3.95 -25.66 -5.24
N ASP A 214 -4.95 -25.04 -4.61
CA ASP A 214 -6.16 -25.73 -4.14
C ASP A 214 -6.91 -26.37 -5.33
N LEU A 215 -7.10 -25.62 -6.41
CA LEU A 215 -7.79 -26.10 -7.60
C LEU A 215 -7.03 -27.27 -8.28
N LEU A 216 -5.71 -27.17 -8.38
CA LEU A 216 -4.88 -28.24 -8.93
C LEU A 216 -4.94 -29.50 -8.06
N LEU A 217 -4.89 -29.32 -6.73
CA LEU A 217 -5.00 -30.44 -5.79
C LEU A 217 -6.37 -31.13 -5.88
N GLU A 218 -7.46 -30.35 -5.99
CA GLU A 218 -8.81 -30.89 -6.19
C GLU A 218 -8.95 -31.66 -7.51
N GLN A 219 -8.39 -31.11 -8.60
CA GLN A 219 -8.42 -31.74 -9.91
C GLN A 219 -7.64 -33.06 -9.92
N GLU A 220 -6.45 -33.06 -9.32
CA GLU A 220 -5.63 -34.28 -9.19
C GLU A 220 -6.32 -35.34 -8.33
N ALA A 221 -6.91 -34.92 -7.20
CA ALA A 221 -7.67 -35.85 -6.35
C ALA A 221 -8.83 -36.51 -7.11
N LYS A 222 -9.57 -35.74 -7.91
CA LYS A 222 -10.62 -36.27 -8.78
C LYS A 222 -10.06 -37.22 -9.85
N ARG A 223 -8.93 -36.87 -10.47
CA ARG A 223 -8.27 -37.64 -11.51
C ARG A 223 -7.85 -39.05 -11.03
N VAL A 224 -7.33 -39.12 -9.80
CA VAL A 224 -6.84 -40.38 -9.23
C VAL A 224 -7.86 -41.11 -8.33
N GLY A 225 -9.08 -40.54 -8.18
CA GLY A 225 -10.16 -41.17 -7.39
C GLY A 225 -9.95 -41.11 -5.89
N THR A 226 -9.36 -40.04 -5.38
CA THR A 226 -9.06 -39.86 -3.95
C THR A 226 -9.50 -38.47 -3.45
N THR A 227 -9.13 -38.12 -2.22
CA THR A 227 -9.42 -36.79 -1.63
C THR A 227 -8.16 -35.90 -1.61
N PRO A 228 -8.31 -34.57 -1.66
CA PRO A 228 -7.20 -33.61 -1.49
C PRO A 228 -6.37 -33.91 -0.23
N LYS A 229 -7.05 -34.22 0.87
CA LYS A 229 -6.39 -34.56 2.14
C LYS A 229 -5.51 -35.81 2.01
N ALA A 230 -6.00 -36.85 1.40
CA ALA A 230 -5.24 -38.10 1.21
C ALA A 230 -3.98 -37.86 0.33
N LEU A 231 -4.09 -37.01 -0.69
CA LEU A 231 -2.94 -36.64 -1.51
C LEU A 231 -1.87 -35.89 -0.70
N ILE A 232 -2.28 -34.93 0.15
CA ILE A 232 -1.34 -34.23 1.04
C ILE A 232 -0.72 -35.17 2.07
N ASP A 233 -1.52 -36.07 2.66
CA ASP A 233 -0.98 -37.05 3.61
C ASP A 233 0.08 -37.93 2.93
N GLN A 234 -0.20 -38.45 1.74
CA GLN A 234 0.69 -39.35 1.01
C GLN A 234 1.92 -38.68 0.41
N ASN A 235 1.77 -37.49 -0.19
CA ASN A 235 2.84 -36.86 -0.95
C ASN A 235 3.65 -35.84 -0.13
N VAL A 236 3.14 -35.45 1.05
CA VAL A 236 3.78 -34.47 1.93
C VAL A 236 4.04 -35.08 3.31
N ARG A 237 2.99 -35.32 4.12
CA ARG A 237 3.15 -35.68 5.53
C ARG A 237 3.90 -36.97 5.76
N MET A 238 3.57 -38.01 5.01
CA MET A 238 4.26 -39.31 5.11
C MET A 238 5.69 -39.30 4.57
N ARG A 239 6.08 -38.23 3.86
CA ARG A 239 7.42 -38.03 3.31
C ARG A 239 8.31 -37.15 4.19
N VAL A 240 7.77 -36.54 5.23
CA VAL A 240 8.57 -35.76 6.17
C VAL A 240 9.57 -36.71 6.87
N PRO A 241 10.88 -36.45 6.76
CA PRO A 241 11.87 -37.31 7.40
C PRO A 241 11.81 -37.17 8.92
N ILE A 242 12.21 -38.21 9.61
CA ILE A 242 12.40 -38.17 11.06
C ILE A 242 13.60 -37.25 11.32
N ILE A 243 13.40 -36.18 12.06
CA ILE A 243 14.49 -35.27 12.46
C ILE A 243 15.31 -35.96 13.56
N THR A 244 16.60 -36.13 13.29
CA THR A 244 17.53 -36.77 14.24
C THR A 244 17.97 -35.80 15.34
N ASP A 245 18.40 -36.36 16.46
CA ASP A 245 19.01 -35.56 17.56
C ASP A 245 20.20 -34.72 17.10
N GLU A 246 20.99 -35.28 16.17
CA GLU A 246 22.16 -34.59 15.61
C GLU A 246 21.73 -33.35 14.81
N GLN A 247 20.73 -33.45 13.95
CA GLN A 247 20.16 -32.32 13.19
C GLN A 247 19.62 -31.25 14.15
N ALA A 248 18.87 -31.65 15.17
CA ALA A 248 18.33 -30.71 16.15
C ALA A 248 19.45 -30.00 16.97
N ARG A 249 20.53 -30.72 17.33
CA ARG A 249 21.70 -30.13 18.00
C ARG A 249 22.44 -29.16 17.10
N THR A 250 22.65 -29.53 15.83
CA THR A 250 23.31 -28.66 14.86
C THR A 250 22.53 -27.36 14.70
N PHE A 251 21.22 -27.44 14.50
CA PHE A 251 20.34 -26.25 14.42
C PHE A 251 20.43 -25.37 15.68
N HIS A 252 20.35 -25.97 16.87
CA HIS A 252 20.49 -25.24 18.13
C HIS A 252 21.85 -24.52 18.24
N ASN A 253 22.94 -25.20 17.86
CA ASN A 253 24.29 -24.62 17.93
C ASN A 253 24.48 -23.44 16.97
N GLU A 254 23.92 -23.52 15.76
CA GLU A 254 23.96 -22.47 14.77
C GLU A 254 23.13 -21.24 15.19
N HIS A 255 22.07 -21.46 15.97
CA HIS A 255 21.11 -20.43 16.37
C HIS A 255 21.18 -20.03 17.84
N LYS A 256 22.27 -20.37 18.57
CA LYS A 256 22.44 -20.08 20.01
C LYS A 256 22.19 -18.64 20.41
N LYS A 257 22.47 -17.68 19.54
CA LYS A 257 22.24 -16.24 19.80
C LYS A 257 20.77 -15.86 19.84
N SER A 258 19.96 -16.52 19.04
CA SER A 258 18.52 -16.27 18.92
C SER A 258 17.64 -17.25 19.70
N LEU A 259 18.24 -18.38 20.13
CA LEU A 259 17.62 -19.43 20.95
C LEU A 259 18.39 -19.61 22.26
N PRO A 260 18.27 -18.65 23.20
CA PRO A 260 18.94 -18.79 24.50
C PRO A 260 18.22 -19.88 25.30
N GLY A 261 19.01 -20.82 25.85
CA GLY A 261 18.53 -21.94 26.67
C GLY A 261 19.28 -23.25 26.39
N ASP A 262 19.08 -24.21 27.25
CA ASP A 262 19.71 -25.53 27.09
C ASP A 262 19.01 -26.35 26.01
N PHE A 263 19.79 -27.10 25.23
CA PHE A 263 19.26 -27.95 24.17
C PHE A 263 18.18 -28.93 24.68
N SER A 264 18.38 -29.47 25.89
CA SER A 264 17.41 -30.41 26.47
C SER A 264 16.03 -29.84 26.67
N GLU A 265 15.92 -28.54 26.95
CA GLU A 265 14.66 -27.84 27.15
C GLU A 265 14.02 -27.46 25.81
N LEU A 266 14.84 -27.12 24.82
CA LEU A 266 14.38 -26.64 23.50
C LEU A 266 14.23 -27.76 22.46
N LYS A 267 14.77 -28.94 22.70
CA LYS A 267 14.82 -30.07 21.75
C LYS A 267 13.48 -30.35 21.08
N PHE A 268 12.43 -30.46 21.87
CA PHE A 268 11.10 -30.78 21.32
C PHE A 268 10.60 -29.68 20.36
N GLN A 269 10.77 -28.43 20.73
CA GLN A 269 10.37 -27.28 19.90
C GLN A 269 11.21 -27.20 18.61
N ILE A 270 12.52 -27.46 18.72
CA ILE A 270 13.41 -27.47 17.55
C ILE A 270 13.04 -28.60 16.58
N VAL A 271 12.78 -29.80 17.08
CA VAL A 271 12.36 -30.94 16.25
C VAL A 271 11.04 -30.63 15.55
N GLN A 272 10.04 -30.09 16.25
CA GLN A 272 8.78 -29.68 15.63
C GLN A 272 9.00 -28.60 14.57
N PHE A 273 9.77 -27.57 14.85
CA PHE A 273 10.09 -26.51 13.89
C PHE A 273 10.75 -27.07 12.62
N LEU A 274 11.73 -27.94 12.76
CA LEU A 274 12.40 -28.57 11.61
C LEU A 274 11.47 -29.50 10.81
N MET A 275 10.59 -30.24 11.50
CA MET A 275 9.56 -31.03 10.82
C MET A 275 8.57 -30.16 10.04
N GLU A 276 8.14 -29.02 10.60
CA GLU A 276 7.28 -28.07 9.92
C GLU A 276 7.96 -27.45 8.71
N GLN A 277 9.25 -27.10 8.80
CA GLN A 277 10.04 -26.63 7.66
C GLN A 277 10.11 -27.67 6.53
N GLU A 278 10.43 -28.91 6.84
CA GLU A 278 10.47 -29.98 5.83
C GLU A 278 9.09 -30.23 5.24
N GLN A 279 8.03 -30.22 6.05
CA GLN A 279 6.67 -30.33 5.55
C GLN A 279 6.31 -29.18 4.60
N GLN A 280 6.68 -27.96 4.93
CA GLN A 280 6.44 -26.79 4.07
C GLN A 280 7.19 -26.90 2.74
N LYS A 281 8.45 -27.33 2.77
CA LYS A 281 9.27 -27.57 1.59
C LYS A 281 8.63 -28.62 0.68
N LEU A 282 8.25 -29.80 1.22
CA LEU A 282 7.59 -30.85 0.48
C LEU A 282 6.23 -30.41 -0.09
N SER A 283 5.49 -29.56 0.63
CA SER A 283 4.24 -28.97 0.15
C SER A 283 4.46 -28.08 -1.06
N LEU A 284 5.50 -27.25 -1.05
CA LEU A 284 5.87 -26.40 -2.18
C LEU A 284 6.33 -27.23 -3.38
N GLU A 285 7.16 -28.23 -3.16
CA GLU A 285 7.62 -29.14 -4.21
C GLU A 285 6.45 -29.89 -4.88
N TYR A 286 5.50 -30.38 -4.08
CA TYR A 286 4.31 -31.05 -4.60
C TYR A 286 3.40 -30.09 -5.38
N ALA A 287 3.17 -28.88 -4.87
CA ALA A 287 2.41 -27.85 -5.58
C ALA A 287 3.07 -27.48 -6.93
N GLU A 288 4.40 -27.34 -6.97
CA GLU A 288 5.14 -27.12 -8.21
C GLU A 288 5.01 -28.30 -9.19
N GLN A 289 5.05 -29.54 -8.69
CA GLN A 289 4.84 -30.73 -9.51
C GLN A 289 3.47 -30.69 -10.17
N LEU A 290 2.42 -30.38 -9.43
CA LEU A 290 1.06 -30.24 -9.96
C LEU A 290 0.95 -29.12 -10.99
N ARG A 291 1.59 -27.98 -10.73
CA ARG A 291 1.63 -26.84 -11.67
C ARG A 291 2.32 -27.21 -12.99
N ARG A 292 3.45 -27.90 -12.94
CA ARG A 292 4.19 -28.36 -14.15
C ARG A 292 3.40 -29.38 -15.00
N ALA A 293 2.55 -30.16 -14.35
CA ALA A 293 1.70 -31.16 -15.02
C ALA A 293 0.39 -30.56 -15.57
N SER A 294 0.17 -29.27 -15.41
CA SER A 294 -1.12 -28.61 -15.70
C SER A 294 -0.95 -27.40 -16.61
N ALA A 295 -2.03 -27.03 -17.32
CA ALA A 295 -2.08 -25.81 -18.11
C ALA A 295 -2.50 -24.64 -17.19
N VAL A 296 -1.52 -23.86 -16.69
CA VAL A 296 -1.74 -22.68 -15.85
C VAL A 296 -1.35 -21.43 -16.62
N GLN A 297 -2.31 -20.50 -16.77
CA GLN A 297 -2.09 -19.19 -17.37
C GLN A 297 -2.47 -18.13 -16.35
N ILE A 298 -1.52 -17.22 -16.00
CA ILE A 298 -1.71 -16.14 -15.03
C ILE A 298 -1.77 -14.83 -15.79
N TYR A 299 -2.84 -14.05 -15.56
CA TYR A 299 -3.08 -12.74 -16.15
C TYR A 299 -2.85 -11.61 -15.16
N LEU A 300 -2.72 -11.92 -13.87
CA LEU A 300 -2.33 -10.92 -12.85
C LEU A 300 -0.90 -10.47 -13.10
N MET A 301 -0.73 -9.21 -13.50
CA MET A 301 0.58 -8.63 -13.78
C MET A 301 1.01 -7.68 -12.65
N PRO A 302 2.32 -7.57 -12.38
CA PRO A 302 2.83 -6.57 -11.46
C PRO A 302 2.52 -5.16 -12.00
N PRO A 303 2.28 -4.18 -11.11
CA PRO A 303 2.04 -2.80 -11.53
C PRO A 303 3.30 -2.22 -12.20
N GLN A 304 3.09 -1.33 -13.17
CA GLN A 304 4.18 -0.58 -13.77
C GLN A 304 4.73 0.46 -12.79
N GLN A 305 6.04 0.62 -12.77
CA GLN A 305 6.72 1.60 -11.93
C GLN A 305 7.61 2.51 -12.79
N PRO A 306 7.50 3.85 -12.70
CA PRO A 306 6.53 4.61 -11.91
C PRO A 306 5.10 4.48 -12.49
N PRO A 307 4.04 4.70 -11.67
CA PRO A 307 2.67 4.68 -12.17
C PRO A 307 2.45 5.81 -13.19
N ASP A 308 1.72 5.50 -14.27
CA ASP A 308 1.35 6.48 -15.30
C ASP A 308 0.02 7.14 -14.92
N LEU A 309 -0.04 8.48 -14.95
CA LEU A 309 -1.28 9.24 -14.72
C LEU A 309 -2.43 8.77 -15.60
N ARG A 310 -2.17 8.37 -16.83
CA ARG A 310 -3.19 7.86 -17.76
C ARG A 310 -3.81 6.54 -17.32
N GLN A 311 -3.11 5.76 -16.51
CA GLN A 311 -3.64 4.52 -15.93
C GLN A 311 -4.52 4.78 -14.71
N LEU A 312 -4.35 5.94 -14.06
CA LEU A 312 -5.13 6.32 -12.89
C LEU A 312 -6.57 6.70 -13.23
N CYS A 313 -6.82 7.13 -14.49
CA CYS A 313 -8.18 7.44 -14.97
C CYS A 313 -9.12 6.23 -14.95
N CYS A 314 -8.60 5.01 -14.90
CA CYS A 314 -9.41 3.79 -15.05
C CYS A 314 -9.74 3.10 -13.74
N ASN A 315 -8.87 3.16 -12.80
CA ASN A 315 -9.00 2.73 -11.40
C ASN A 315 -7.61 2.75 -10.74
N PRO A 316 -7.30 3.70 -9.88
CA PRO A 316 -5.94 3.90 -9.38
C PRO A 316 -5.39 2.73 -8.59
N VAL A 317 -6.18 1.71 -8.29
CA VAL A 317 -5.82 0.59 -7.40
C VAL A 317 -6.19 -0.78 -7.98
N ASP A 318 -6.75 -0.85 -9.19
CA ASP A 318 -6.97 -2.13 -9.90
C ASP A 318 -5.74 -2.56 -10.78
#